data_d518c1569f9e79745a8fb34dab4801fa
#
_entry.id   d518c1569f9e79745a8fb34dab4801fa
#
_cell.length_a   1.000
_cell.length_b   1.000
_cell.length_c   1.000
_cell.angle_alpha   90.00
_cell.angle_beta   90.00
_cell.angle_gamma   90.00
#
_symmetry.space_group_name_H-M   'P 1'
#
loop_
_entity.id
_entity.type
_entity.pdbx_description
1 polymer ?
#
loop_
_entity_poly.entity_id
_entity_poly.type
_entity_poly.pdbx_seq_one_letter_code
_entity_poly.pdbx_strand_id
1 'polypeptide(L)'
;MPSIQSPESYVRLIVNARGGEGTDENPHHAAARILERSRLAASANAPTIGSMHTRIANTPEGRIPCPGPDPRPGRPHAAKRKGEFLRALPGILAVVLLFSARAFAVDIERDPINYSQAKDANVITRLEEKILAGTVVLQHDEQFGYLPALLKALGVSTSSQTLVFSKTSLQLDRIGPRTPRAIYFNDDVFVGYCHRSEMLEITAADPKLGAVFYALDQDTRDKPKFRRQTNRCLLCHASSSSMGMPGNVLTSVYPESDGQPNRSMDFFRVDHSTPFQRRWGGWYVSGTTGGQVHLGNMIVKGMRVPDEKELAATSNLVNLEDRFRPKIHLTPHSDVVALMVMEHQAEMHNRLTRANFSVREILFGQPAGNTAAPDKGRSAETERRIRDACEPAVRYLLFSGEIPLTDPVKGTTPFAREFAARGPRDSKGRSLREFDLERRLFKYPCSYMIYSEMFDTLPEAALECIYRRLWDILHAKSGEAAFEHLSEGDRQAIIGILRETKPTLPAYWK
;
A
#
# COMPACT_ATOMS: atom_id res chain seq x y z
N MET A 1 -7.18 21.35 15.95
CA MET A 1 -6.78 20.22 15.11
C MET A 1 -5.99 19.27 15.97
N PRO A 2 -6.41 18.05 16.24
CA PRO A 2 -5.54 17.06 16.86
C PRO A 2 -4.83 16.30 15.74
N SER A 3 -3.54 16.34 15.82
CA SER A 3 -2.59 15.61 15.03
C SER A 3 -2.76 14.11 15.23
N ILE A 4 -2.94 13.41 14.13
CA ILE A 4 -2.42 12.09 13.76
C ILE A 4 -2.25 11.08 14.91
N GLN A 5 -3.07 10.08 14.85
CA GLN A 5 -3.04 8.88 15.67
C GLN A 5 -1.66 8.22 15.63
N SER A 6 -1.04 8.12 16.80
CA SER A 6 0.21 7.40 16.99
C SER A 6 0.00 5.88 16.77
N PRO A 7 1.07 5.12 16.47
CA PRO A 7 1.04 3.67 16.37
C PRO A 7 0.46 2.95 17.60
N GLU A 8 0.47 3.60 18.76
CA GLU A 8 -0.13 3.10 20.01
C GLU A 8 -1.65 2.91 19.93
N SER A 9 -2.35 3.80 19.20
CA SER A 9 -3.80 3.68 18.99
C SER A 9 -4.15 2.41 18.22
N TYR A 10 -3.29 2.04 17.27
CA TYR A 10 -3.46 0.89 16.41
C TYR A 10 -3.29 -0.46 17.15
N VAL A 11 -2.27 -0.55 18.00
CA VAL A 11 -1.99 -1.78 18.76
C VAL A 11 -2.95 -1.94 19.94
N ARG A 12 -3.36 -0.86 20.60
CA ARG A 12 -4.41 -0.92 21.62
C ARG A 12 -5.75 -1.40 21.09
N LEU A 13 -6.08 -1.05 19.85
CA LEU A 13 -7.30 -1.55 19.20
C LEU A 13 -7.24 -3.08 18.99
N ILE A 14 -6.09 -3.61 18.59
CA ILE A 14 -5.88 -5.05 18.38
C ILE A 14 -5.91 -5.81 19.71
N VAL A 15 -5.33 -5.29 20.77
CA VAL A 15 -5.28 -5.95 22.09
C VAL A 15 -6.65 -5.96 22.78
N ASN A 16 -7.42 -4.87 22.68
CA ASN A 16 -8.76 -4.80 23.28
C ASN A 16 -9.82 -5.63 22.54
N ALA A 17 -9.60 -5.94 21.25
CA ALA A 17 -10.49 -6.84 20.50
C ALA A 17 -10.41 -8.31 20.97
N ARG A 18 -9.40 -8.69 21.76
CA ARG A 18 -9.27 -10.04 22.34
C ARG A 18 -10.00 -10.25 23.69
N GLY A 19 -10.44 -9.17 24.35
CA GLY A 19 -11.01 -9.22 25.70
C GLY A 19 -12.54 -9.32 25.79
N GLY A 20 -13.26 -9.58 24.70
CA GLY A 20 -14.70 -9.58 24.67
C GLY A 20 -15.30 -10.91 24.24
N GLU A 21 -15.36 -11.90 25.11
CA GLU A 21 -16.31 -13.01 24.98
C GLU A 21 -17.67 -12.54 25.47
N GLY A 22 -18.67 -12.64 24.58
CA GLY A 22 -20.09 -12.71 24.87
C GLY A 22 -20.80 -11.43 25.24
N THR A 23 -21.20 -10.63 24.27
CA THR A 23 -22.51 -9.93 24.20
C THR A 23 -22.78 -9.54 22.73
N ASP A 24 -24.01 -9.77 22.28
CA ASP A 24 -24.58 -9.35 20.99
C ASP A 24 -24.79 -7.82 20.93
N GLU A 25 -23.72 -7.05 20.98
CA GLU A 25 -23.77 -5.59 20.85
C GLU A 25 -23.17 -5.11 19.53
N ASN A 26 -23.90 -4.25 18.86
CA ASN A 26 -23.48 -3.61 17.59
C ASN A 26 -22.11 -2.92 17.78
N PRO A 27 -21.08 -3.28 17.00
CA PRO A 27 -19.70 -2.77 17.13
C PRO A 27 -19.59 -1.25 17.00
N HIS A 28 -20.52 -0.58 16.35
CA HIS A 28 -20.56 0.88 16.27
C HIS A 28 -20.85 1.55 17.63
N HIS A 29 -21.65 0.93 18.49
CA HIS A 29 -21.90 1.42 19.83
C HIS A 29 -20.73 1.19 20.80
N ALA A 30 -19.96 0.13 20.60
CA ALA A 30 -18.75 -0.13 21.35
C ALA A 30 -17.63 0.87 21.01
N ALA A 31 -17.44 1.18 19.73
CA ALA A 31 -16.48 2.17 19.27
C ALA A 31 -16.81 3.61 19.76
N ALA A 32 -18.09 3.99 19.74
CA ALA A 32 -18.56 5.29 20.24
C ALA A 32 -18.30 5.46 21.75
N ARG A 33 -18.55 4.42 22.57
CA ARG A 33 -18.25 4.45 24.01
C ARG A 33 -16.77 4.49 24.34
N ILE A 34 -15.91 3.88 23.53
CA ILE A 34 -14.46 3.95 23.68
C ILE A 34 -13.96 5.37 23.40
N LEU A 35 -14.48 6.04 22.36
CA LEU A 35 -14.17 7.43 22.04
C LEU A 35 -14.63 8.41 23.12
N GLU A 36 -15.78 8.17 23.72
CA GLU A 36 -16.34 8.99 24.80
C GLU A 36 -15.53 8.82 26.11
N ARG A 37 -15.14 7.62 26.46
CA ARG A 37 -14.24 7.35 27.61
C ARG A 37 -12.85 7.94 27.41
N SER A 38 -12.33 7.96 26.19
CA SER A 38 -11.04 8.61 25.87
C SER A 38 -11.12 10.14 25.98
N ARG A 39 -12.26 10.76 25.68
CA ARG A 39 -12.50 12.19 25.87
C ARG A 39 -12.57 12.57 27.36
N LEU A 40 -13.22 11.75 28.18
CA LEU A 40 -13.31 11.97 29.63
C LEU A 40 -11.98 11.77 30.34
N ALA A 41 -11.11 10.85 29.89
CA ALA A 41 -9.78 10.66 30.43
C ALA A 41 -8.79 11.81 30.06
N ALA A 42 -8.96 12.42 28.91
CA ALA A 42 -8.16 13.59 28.49
C ALA A 42 -8.51 14.89 29.25
N SER A 43 -9.75 14.97 29.79
CA SER A 43 -10.21 16.11 30.59
C SER A 43 -9.75 16.09 32.04
N ALA A 44 -9.29 14.93 32.54
CA ALA A 44 -8.92 14.74 33.97
C ALA A 44 -7.42 14.97 34.27
N ASN A 45 -6.57 15.20 33.28
CA ASN A 45 -5.12 15.37 33.43
C ASN A 45 -4.59 16.71 32.89
N ALA A 46 -5.13 17.84 33.37
CA ALA A 46 -4.51 19.15 33.17
C ALA A 46 -3.70 19.53 34.43
N PRO A 47 -2.40 19.70 34.36
CA PRO A 47 -1.62 20.16 35.52
C PRO A 47 -1.79 21.65 35.73
N THR A 48 -2.15 22.00 36.96
CA THR A 48 -2.18 23.34 37.54
C THR A 48 -0.77 23.91 37.61
N ILE A 49 -0.57 25.08 36.99
CA ILE A 49 0.69 25.85 37.11
C ILE A 49 0.71 26.55 38.45
N GLY A 50 1.57 26.10 39.32
CA GLY A 50 1.93 26.76 40.59
C GLY A 50 3.32 27.39 40.48
N SER A 51 3.38 28.70 40.70
CA SER A 51 4.55 29.53 40.75
C SER A 51 5.48 29.14 41.92
N MET A 52 6.78 29.07 41.69
CA MET A 52 7.76 29.23 42.79
C MET A 52 9.04 29.92 42.32
N HIS A 53 9.36 30.94 43.12
CA HIS A 53 10.50 31.86 43.04
C HIS A 53 11.85 31.24 43.41
N THR A 54 12.86 31.69 42.67
CA THR A 54 14.22 32.09 43.02
C THR A 54 14.99 31.41 44.18
N ARG A 55 16.22 30.95 43.89
CA ARG A 55 17.44 31.36 44.64
C ARG A 55 18.74 31.10 43.88
N ILE A 56 19.58 32.13 43.89
CA ILE A 56 20.93 32.28 43.34
C ILE A 56 21.95 31.71 44.31
N ALA A 57 23.02 31.07 43.82
CA ALA A 57 24.31 31.04 44.50
C ALA A 57 25.49 30.84 43.53
N ASN A 58 26.44 31.73 43.65
CA ASN A 58 27.70 32.07 43.02
C ASN A 58 28.79 30.97 42.99
N THR A 59 29.51 30.90 41.86
CA THR A 59 30.96 31.21 41.48
C THR A 59 32.06 30.29 42.06
N PRO A 60 33.37 30.30 41.55
CA PRO A 60 34.03 31.15 40.52
C PRO A 60 35.10 30.45 39.60
N GLU A 61 35.52 31.23 38.58
CA GLU A 61 36.90 31.44 38.03
C GLU A 61 37.57 30.49 37.01
N GLY A 62 38.09 31.17 35.93
CA GLY A 62 39.09 30.66 34.98
C GLY A 62 39.24 31.52 33.73
N ARG A 63 40.02 32.64 33.83
CA ARG A 63 40.47 33.61 32.75
C ARG A 63 41.39 32.94 31.72
N ILE A 64 41.70 33.41 30.51
CA ILE A 64 42.00 34.70 29.81
C ILE A 64 42.37 34.36 28.33
N PRO A 65 42.67 35.21 27.31
CA PRO A 65 42.14 36.49 26.79
C PRO A 65 41.96 36.59 25.26
N CYS A 66 41.36 37.71 24.81
CA CYS A 66 41.30 38.24 23.46
C CYS A 66 42.58 38.99 22.99
N PRO A 67 42.70 39.39 21.68
CA PRO A 67 42.53 40.80 21.36
C PRO A 67 41.82 41.16 20.06
N GLY A 68 41.17 42.34 20.01
CA GLY A 68 40.77 43.06 18.82
C GLY A 68 41.86 44.01 18.31
N PRO A 69 41.62 44.99 17.40
CA PRO A 69 40.58 46.02 17.45
C PRO A 69 39.96 46.50 16.11
N ASP A 70 38.93 47.31 16.28
CA ASP A 70 38.20 48.30 15.44
C ASP A 70 39.08 49.23 14.51
N PRO A 71 38.55 50.02 13.53
CA PRO A 71 37.63 51.16 13.78
C PRO A 71 36.55 51.47 12.69
N ARG A 72 35.50 52.20 13.11
CA ARG A 72 34.52 52.96 12.33
C ARG A 72 35.15 54.27 11.74
N PRO A 73 34.42 54.98 10.77
CA PRO A 73 33.41 55.96 11.19
C PRO A 73 32.26 56.24 10.19
N GLY A 74 31.19 56.89 10.64
CA GLY A 74 30.59 58.05 10.08
C GLY A 74 29.05 58.09 9.92
N ARG A 75 28.32 58.73 10.83
CA ARG A 75 26.98 59.29 10.59
C ARG A 75 27.09 60.73 10.05
N PRO A 76 26.03 61.30 9.39
CA PRO A 76 25.25 62.29 10.11
C PRO A 76 23.69 62.34 9.86
N HIS A 77 23.00 62.71 10.93
CA HIS A 77 21.90 63.64 11.18
C HIS A 77 20.77 63.87 10.13
N ALA A 78 19.56 63.54 10.42
CA ALA A 78 18.46 64.30 11.05
C ALA A 78 17.66 65.23 10.13
N ALA A 79 16.33 65.02 10.10
CA ALA A 79 15.34 66.11 10.23
C ALA A 79 13.91 65.52 10.44
N LYS A 80 13.27 66.04 11.48
CA LYS A 80 11.84 65.87 11.84
C LYS A 80 10.91 66.58 10.85
N ARG A 81 9.77 66.00 10.52
CA ARG A 81 8.51 66.77 10.35
C ARG A 81 7.28 65.96 10.77
N LYS A 82 6.53 66.60 11.65
CA LYS A 82 5.19 66.21 12.12
C LYS A 82 4.15 66.42 11.02
N GLY A 83 3.10 65.62 11.01
CA GLY A 83 1.90 65.89 10.24
C GLY A 83 0.86 64.78 10.47
N GLU A 84 -0.10 65.05 11.37
CA GLU A 84 -1.29 64.25 11.64
C GLU A 84 -2.18 64.22 10.39
N PHE A 85 -2.72 63.06 10.05
CA PHE A 85 -4.07 62.98 9.45
C PHE A 85 -4.66 61.58 9.76
N LEU A 86 -5.61 61.56 10.67
CA LEU A 86 -6.61 60.49 10.82
C LEU A 86 -7.43 60.40 9.55
N ARG A 87 -7.46 59.23 8.91
CA ARG A 87 -8.63 58.78 8.14
C ARG A 87 -8.73 57.25 8.17
N ALA A 88 -9.94 56.83 8.50
CA ALA A 88 -10.42 55.47 8.62
C ALA A 88 -10.10 54.61 7.40
N LEU A 89 -9.55 53.39 7.63
CA LEU A 89 -9.54 52.32 6.66
C LEU A 89 -10.64 51.29 7.03
N PRO A 90 -11.51 50.94 6.09
CA PRO A 90 -12.42 49.81 6.29
C PRO A 90 -11.61 48.51 6.23
N GLY A 91 -11.88 47.64 7.19
CA GLY A 91 -11.23 46.32 7.29
C GLY A 91 -11.49 45.48 6.06
N ILE A 92 -10.44 45.17 5.34
CA ILE A 92 -10.41 44.08 4.39
C ILE A 92 -10.21 42.81 5.22
N LEU A 93 -11.34 42.18 5.55
CA LEU A 93 -11.36 40.83 6.08
C LEU A 93 -10.91 39.90 4.94
N ALA A 94 -9.62 39.60 4.88
CA ALA A 94 -9.08 38.54 4.02
C ALA A 94 -9.60 37.21 4.57
N VAL A 95 -10.78 36.81 4.11
CA VAL A 95 -11.26 35.42 4.22
C VAL A 95 -10.35 34.61 3.33
N VAL A 96 -9.27 34.12 3.90
CA VAL A 96 -8.53 32.99 3.33
C VAL A 96 -9.48 31.79 3.38
N LEU A 97 -10.21 31.59 2.31
CA LEU A 97 -10.90 30.35 2.01
C LEU A 97 -9.82 29.27 1.91
N LEU A 98 -9.49 28.68 3.03
CA LEU A 98 -8.87 27.36 3.09
C LEU A 98 -9.89 26.40 2.44
N PHE A 99 -9.78 26.25 1.13
CA PHE A 99 -10.25 25.07 0.44
C PHE A 99 -9.39 23.92 0.95
N SER A 100 -9.72 23.43 2.14
CA SER A 100 -9.36 22.09 2.55
C SER A 100 -9.98 21.20 1.49
N ALA A 101 -9.15 20.67 0.58
CA ALA A 101 -9.53 19.51 -0.20
C ALA A 101 -9.84 18.42 0.83
N ARG A 102 -11.09 18.35 1.26
CA ARG A 102 -11.63 17.16 1.91
C ARG A 102 -11.51 16.07 0.85
N ALA A 103 -10.45 15.30 0.93
CA ALA A 103 -10.48 13.98 0.35
C ALA A 103 -11.69 13.29 1.02
N PHE A 104 -12.81 13.25 0.32
CA PHE A 104 -13.99 12.52 0.77
C PHE A 104 -13.52 11.07 0.91
N ALA A 105 -13.40 10.61 2.16
CA ALA A 105 -13.23 9.20 2.41
C ALA A 105 -14.50 8.53 1.87
N VAL A 106 -14.33 7.61 0.93
CA VAL A 106 -15.43 6.79 0.41
C VAL A 106 -15.99 5.99 1.57
N ASP A 107 -17.30 6.09 1.81
CA ASP A 107 -17.97 5.25 2.79
C ASP A 107 -18.33 3.92 2.09
N ILE A 108 -17.47 2.92 2.26
CA ILE A 108 -17.59 1.64 1.57
C ILE A 108 -18.85 0.84 1.95
N GLU A 109 -19.54 1.19 3.05
CA GLU A 109 -20.75 0.51 3.52
C GLU A 109 -22.04 1.17 3.02
N ARG A 110 -21.94 2.23 2.20
CA ARG A 110 -23.08 2.91 1.58
C ARG A 110 -23.14 2.67 0.08
N ASP A 111 -24.31 2.98 -0.50
CA ASP A 111 -24.49 3.06 -1.95
C ASP A 111 -23.47 4.03 -2.56
N PRO A 112 -22.94 3.68 -3.69
CA PRO A 112 -23.22 2.52 -4.55
C PRO A 112 -22.34 1.30 -4.25
N ILE A 113 -21.54 1.29 -3.19
CA ILE A 113 -20.56 0.23 -2.90
C ILE A 113 -21.18 -0.92 -2.10
N ASN A 114 -21.69 -0.64 -0.87
CA ASN A 114 -22.33 -1.60 0.05
C ASN A 114 -21.46 -2.84 0.31
N TYR A 115 -20.17 -2.63 0.62
CA TYR A 115 -19.14 -3.66 0.62
C TYR A 115 -19.54 -4.93 1.36
N SER A 116 -20.02 -4.82 2.61
CA SER A 116 -20.35 -6.00 3.43
C SER A 116 -21.56 -6.77 2.93
N GLN A 117 -22.51 -6.12 2.25
CA GLN A 117 -23.76 -6.71 1.76
C GLN A 117 -23.66 -7.14 0.30
N ALA A 118 -22.77 -6.53 -0.49
CA ALA A 118 -22.64 -6.85 -1.90
C ALA A 118 -22.08 -8.26 -2.11
N LYS A 119 -22.63 -8.97 -3.09
CA LYS A 119 -22.15 -10.29 -3.49
C LYS A 119 -20.78 -10.15 -4.15
N ASP A 120 -19.83 -10.92 -3.68
CA ASP A 120 -18.51 -11.07 -4.28
C ASP A 120 -18.53 -12.01 -5.50
N ALA A 121 -17.61 -11.75 -6.45
CA ALA A 121 -17.49 -12.49 -7.70
C ALA A 121 -16.02 -12.55 -8.14
N ASN A 122 -15.23 -13.41 -7.51
CA ASN A 122 -13.78 -13.51 -7.69
C ASN A 122 -13.30 -14.97 -7.81
N VAL A 123 -12.00 -15.18 -7.83
CA VAL A 123 -11.42 -16.53 -8.00
C VAL A 123 -11.80 -17.50 -6.88
N ILE A 124 -12.05 -17.00 -5.66
CA ILE A 124 -12.43 -17.84 -4.51
C ILE A 124 -13.88 -18.31 -4.65
N THR A 125 -14.80 -17.42 -5.04
CA THR A 125 -16.20 -17.82 -5.28
C THR A 125 -16.30 -18.83 -6.39
N ARG A 126 -15.55 -18.63 -7.49
CA ARG A 126 -15.47 -19.61 -8.59
C ARG A 126 -14.83 -20.94 -8.17
N LEU A 127 -13.86 -20.94 -7.26
CA LEU A 127 -13.30 -22.17 -6.70
C LEU A 127 -14.29 -22.87 -5.78
N GLU A 128 -14.99 -22.15 -4.93
CA GLU A 128 -16.02 -22.71 -4.03
C GLU A 128 -17.14 -23.40 -4.83
N GLU A 129 -17.61 -22.79 -5.91
CA GLU A 129 -18.59 -23.41 -6.83
C GLU A 129 -18.06 -24.76 -7.39
N LYS A 130 -16.79 -24.85 -7.79
CA LYS A 130 -16.17 -26.09 -8.28
C LYS A 130 -16.05 -27.15 -7.19
N ILE A 131 -15.76 -26.75 -5.96
CA ILE A 131 -15.71 -27.68 -4.80
C ILE A 131 -17.11 -28.21 -4.48
N LEU A 132 -18.13 -27.34 -4.48
CA LEU A 132 -19.51 -27.74 -4.25
C LEU A 132 -20.00 -28.69 -5.34
N ALA A 133 -19.65 -28.43 -6.60
CA ALA A 133 -19.97 -29.31 -7.73
C ALA A 133 -19.17 -30.61 -7.76
N GLY A 134 -18.20 -30.80 -6.86
CA GLY A 134 -17.35 -31.97 -6.78
C GLY A 134 -16.30 -32.08 -7.89
N THR A 135 -16.10 -31.04 -8.71
CA THR A 135 -15.10 -31.02 -9.81
C THR A 135 -13.71 -30.68 -9.30
N VAL A 136 -13.59 -30.11 -8.10
CA VAL A 136 -12.34 -29.86 -7.39
C VAL A 136 -12.43 -30.40 -5.97
N VAL A 137 -11.39 -31.10 -5.54
CA VAL A 137 -11.24 -31.56 -4.16
C VAL A 137 -9.95 -31.00 -3.60
N LEU A 138 -10.04 -30.26 -2.50
CA LEU A 138 -8.88 -29.82 -1.75
C LEU A 138 -8.40 -30.95 -0.83
N GLN A 139 -7.27 -31.54 -1.15
CA GLN A 139 -6.63 -32.57 -0.32
C GLN A 139 -5.92 -31.92 0.86
N HIS A 140 -6.10 -32.47 2.05
CA HIS A 140 -5.41 -32.00 3.25
C HIS A 140 -4.08 -32.73 3.39
N ASP A 141 -2.98 -31.97 3.46
CA ASP A 141 -1.62 -32.42 3.74
C ASP A 141 -1.38 -32.45 5.26
N GLU A 142 -0.69 -33.47 5.76
CA GLU A 142 -0.45 -33.65 7.20
C GLU A 142 0.38 -32.48 7.80
N GLN A 143 1.28 -31.90 7.04
CA GLN A 143 2.17 -30.83 7.50
C GLN A 143 1.66 -29.43 7.18
N PHE A 144 1.07 -29.25 6.00
CA PHE A 144 0.72 -27.93 5.45
C PHE A 144 -0.78 -27.68 5.34
N GLY A 145 -1.61 -28.65 5.78
CA GLY A 145 -3.06 -28.52 5.69
C GLY A 145 -3.55 -28.42 4.25
N TYR A 146 -4.51 -27.55 4.00
CA TYR A 146 -5.03 -27.33 2.65
C TYR A 146 -4.11 -26.48 1.75
N LEU A 147 -2.99 -25.96 2.25
CA LEU A 147 -2.15 -25.01 1.50
C LEU A 147 -1.72 -25.55 0.13
N PRO A 148 -1.09 -26.74 -0.03
CA PRO A 148 -0.61 -27.21 -1.34
C PRO A 148 -1.76 -27.39 -2.35
N ALA A 149 -2.88 -27.96 -1.90
CA ALA A 149 -4.04 -28.20 -2.74
C ALA A 149 -4.72 -26.88 -3.16
N LEU A 150 -4.81 -25.90 -2.25
CA LEU A 150 -5.35 -24.59 -2.53
C LEU A 150 -4.50 -23.83 -3.55
N LEU A 151 -3.17 -23.79 -3.36
CA LEU A 151 -2.26 -23.13 -4.32
C LEU A 151 -2.39 -23.75 -5.72
N LYS A 152 -2.43 -25.08 -5.80
CA LYS A 152 -2.65 -25.79 -7.06
C LYS A 152 -3.98 -25.44 -7.71
N ALA A 153 -5.07 -25.43 -6.94
CA ALA A 153 -6.41 -25.13 -7.44
C ALA A 153 -6.56 -23.67 -7.95
N LEU A 154 -5.81 -22.74 -7.34
CA LEU A 154 -5.77 -21.33 -7.71
C LEU A 154 -4.69 -21.00 -8.75
N GLY A 155 -3.85 -21.96 -9.18
CA GLY A 155 -2.75 -21.72 -10.10
C GLY A 155 -1.66 -20.81 -9.52
N VAL A 156 -1.45 -20.85 -8.20
CA VAL A 156 -0.43 -20.07 -7.51
C VAL A 156 0.85 -20.88 -7.41
N SER A 157 1.95 -20.38 -7.97
CA SER A 157 3.26 -21.05 -7.89
C SER A 157 3.88 -20.90 -6.50
N THR A 158 4.51 -21.97 -6.01
CA THR A 158 5.30 -21.93 -4.77
C THR A 158 6.53 -21.02 -4.88
N SER A 159 7.00 -20.73 -6.10
CA SER A 159 8.09 -19.79 -6.34
C SER A 159 7.74 -18.34 -5.97
N SER A 160 6.43 -18.02 -5.84
CA SER A 160 5.94 -16.70 -5.38
C SER A 160 6.07 -16.51 -3.86
N GLN A 161 6.56 -17.50 -3.11
CA GLN A 161 6.69 -17.41 -1.67
C GLN A 161 7.50 -16.19 -1.24
N THR A 162 6.92 -15.39 -0.36
CA THR A 162 7.57 -14.33 0.39
C THR A 162 7.33 -14.53 1.88
N LEU A 163 8.29 -14.15 2.72
CA LEU A 163 8.25 -14.47 4.15
C LEU A 163 8.29 -13.18 4.98
N VAL A 164 7.24 -12.93 5.76
CA VAL A 164 7.17 -11.82 6.72
C VAL A 164 7.27 -12.36 8.15
N PHE A 165 8.26 -11.88 8.90
CA PHE A 165 8.48 -12.30 10.29
C PHE A 165 8.06 -11.22 11.30
N SER A 166 7.75 -10.01 10.83
CA SER A 166 7.17 -8.99 11.70
C SER A 166 5.73 -9.31 12.07
N LYS A 167 5.37 -9.04 13.32
CA LYS A 167 4.04 -9.30 13.87
C LYS A 167 3.04 -8.23 13.45
N THR A 168 2.66 -8.23 12.16
CA THR A 168 1.77 -7.26 11.52
C THR A 168 0.46 -7.87 10.98
N SER A 169 0.11 -9.11 11.38
CA SER A 169 -1.09 -9.84 10.99
C SER A 169 -1.96 -10.19 12.20
N LEU A 170 -3.19 -10.67 11.97
CA LEU A 170 -4.08 -11.14 13.05
C LEU A 170 -3.54 -12.36 13.79
N GLN A 171 -2.65 -13.15 13.20
CA GLN A 171 -2.05 -14.35 13.78
C GLN A 171 -0.71 -14.07 14.48
N LEU A 172 -0.61 -12.96 15.21
CA LEU A 172 0.62 -12.43 15.83
C LEU A 172 1.40 -13.48 16.64
N ASP A 173 0.68 -14.36 17.38
CA ASP A 173 1.29 -15.34 18.29
C ASP A 173 2.01 -16.47 17.55
N ARG A 174 1.73 -16.63 16.26
CA ARG A 174 2.35 -17.67 15.41
C ARG A 174 3.49 -17.15 14.57
N ILE A 175 3.64 -15.80 14.50
CA ILE A 175 4.62 -15.13 13.65
C ILE A 175 5.81 -14.66 14.47
N GLY A 176 6.99 -14.89 13.94
CA GLY A 176 8.25 -14.42 14.49
C GLY A 176 9.43 -14.80 13.61
N PRO A 177 10.65 -14.40 13.96
CA PRO A 177 11.83 -14.65 13.13
C PRO A 177 12.05 -16.14 12.79
N ARG A 178 11.79 -17.05 13.73
CA ARG A 178 11.97 -18.50 13.47
C ARG A 178 10.76 -19.16 12.79
N THR A 179 9.63 -18.48 12.76
CA THR A 179 8.35 -18.95 12.20
C THR A 179 7.67 -17.82 11.40
N PRO A 180 8.28 -17.33 10.31
CA PRO A 180 7.67 -16.27 9.51
C PRO A 180 6.35 -16.74 8.90
N ARG A 181 5.45 -15.80 8.62
CA ARG A 181 4.27 -16.02 7.80
C ARG A 181 4.69 -16.08 6.34
N ALA A 182 4.31 -17.12 5.62
CA ALA A 182 4.47 -17.17 4.17
C ALA A 182 3.28 -16.54 3.46
N ILE A 183 3.55 -15.81 2.38
CA ILE A 183 2.56 -15.29 1.46
C ILE A 183 2.90 -15.80 0.07
N TYR A 184 1.91 -16.43 -0.57
CA TYR A 184 1.96 -16.89 -1.95
C TYR A 184 0.98 -16.08 -2.77
N PHE A 185 1.28 -15.78 -4.02
CA PHE A 185 0.40 -14.94 -4.82
C PHE A 185 0.46 -15.23 -6.32
N ASN A 186 -0.61 -14.87 -7.00
CA ASN A 186 -0.65 -14.64 -8.43
C ASN A 186 -1.38 -13.31 -8.69
N ASP A 187 -1.82 -13.04 -9.92
CA ASP A 187 -2.42 -11.77 -10.31
C ASP A 187 -3.70 -11.42 -9.52
N ASP A 188 -4.43 -12.45 -9.05
CA ASP A 188 -5.80 -12.33 -8.54
C ASP A 188 -5.94 -12.65 -7.06
N VAL A 189 -4.93 -13.29 -6.44
CA VAL A 189 -5.06 -13.79 -5.07
C VAL A 189 -3.75 -13.79 -4.31
N PHE A 190 -3.84 -13.56 -3.00
CA PHE A 190 -2.78 -13.71 -2.00
C PHE A 190 -3.22 -14.74 -0.98
N VAL A 191 -2.36 -15.71 -0.68
CA VAL A 191 -2.62 -16.78 0.30
C VAL A 191 -1.57 -16.70 1.40
N GLY A 192 -2.01 -16.39 2.61
CA GLY A 192 -1.18 -16.31 3.82
C GLY A 192 -1.21 -17.59 4.63
N TYR A 193 -0.03 -18.11 4.98
CA TYR A 193 0.16 -19.31 5.77
C TYR A 193 1.04 -19.05 6.98
N CYS A 194 0.55 -19.41 8.16
CA CYS A 194 1.33 -19.48 9.40
C CYS A 194 1.45 -20.94 9.83
N HIS A 195 2.64 -21.35 10.25
CA HIS A 195 2.86 -22.72 10.72
C HIS A 195 1.96 -23.06 11.90
N ARG A 196 1.28 -24.22 11.84
CA ARG A 196 0.30 -24.69 12.84
C ARG A 196 -0.87 -23.73 13.06
N SER A 197 -1.23 -22.96 12.06
CA SER A 197 -2.43 -22.14 12.06
C SER A 197 -3.69 -23.00 11.90
N GLU A 198 -4.76 -22.56 12.53
CA GLU A 198 -6.08 -23.17 12.36
C GLU A 198 -6.77 -22.73 11.06
N MET A 199 -6.21 -21.74 10.35
CA MET A 199 -6.77 -21.22 9.10
C MET A 199 -5.71 -20.71 8.16
N LEU A 200 -6.02 -20.72 6.86
CA LEU A 200 -5.34 -19.92 5.83
C LEU A 200 -6.04 -18.58 5.69
N GLU A 201 -5.26 -17.51 5.58
CA GLU A 201 -5.76 -16.17 5.29
C GLU A 201 -5.66 -15.92 3.79
N ILE A 202 -6.75 -15.53 3.15
CA ILE A 202 -6.80 -15.36 1.72
C ILE A 202 -7.34 -13.96 1.39
N THR A 203 -6.71 -13.29 0.44
CA THR A 203 -7.24 -12.06 -0.14
C THR A 203 -7.40 -12.26 -1.63
N ALA A 204 -8.61 -12.12 -2.15
CA ALA A 204 -8.89 -12.18 -3.58
C ALA A 204 -9.20 -10.78 -4.12
N ALA A 205 -8.71 -10.49 -5.34
CA ALA A 205 -9.09 -9.32 -6.09
C ALA A 205 -10.50 -9.51 -6.66
N ASP A 206 -11.41 -8.63 -6.28
CA ASP A 206 -12.80 -8.65 -6.75
C ASP A 206 -13.05 -7.44 -7.66
N PRO A 207 -13.62 -7.66 -8.85
CA PRO A 207 -13.82 -6.58 -9.82
C PRO A 207 -14.63 -5.39 -9.31
N LYS A 208 -15.56 -5.62 -8.38
CA LYS A 208 -16.48 -4.59 -7.88
C LYS A 208 -16.18 -4.14 -6.45
N LEU A 209 -15.49 -4.96 -5.66
CA LEU A 209 -15.31 -4.78 -4.23
C LEU A 209 -13.84 -4.52 -3.83
N GLY A 210 -12.89 -4.60 -4.79
CA GLY A 210 -11.47 -4.52 -4.48
C GLY A 210 -10.97 -5.77 -3.77
N ALA A 211 -10.24 -5.64 -2.68
CA ALA A 211 -9.78 -6.79 -1.92
C ALA A 211 -10.93 -7.41 -1.10
N VAL A 212 -11.22 -8.69 -1.30
CA VAL A 212 -12.14 -9.47 -0.48
C VAL A 212 -11.36 -10.50 0.32
N PHE A 213 -11.62 -10.56 1.61
CA PHE A 213 -10.86 -11.36 2.58
C PHE A 213 -11.63 -12.62 2.96
N TYR A 214 -10.90 -13.75 2.99
CA TYR A 214 -11.46 -15.04 3.40
C TYR A 214 -10.55 -15.73 4.41
N ALA A 215 -11.16 -16.55 5.26
CA ALA A 215 -10.51 -17.56 6.07
C ALA A 215 -10.92 -18.95 5.57
N LEU A 216 -9.96 -19.83 5.33
CA LEU A 216 -10.19 -21.24 5.08
C LEU A 216 -9.69 -22.03 6.29
N ASP A 217 -10.61 -22.64 7.03
CA ASP A 217 -10.28 -23.45 8.20
C ASP A 217 -9.50 -24.70 7.80
N GLN A 218 -8.50 -25.06 8.61
CA GLN A 218 -7.65 -26.23 8.41
C GLN A 218 -8.21 -27.51 9.07
N ASP A 219 -9.45 -27.43 9.55
CA ASP A 219 -10.14 -28.59 10.14
C ASP A 219 -10.65 -29.52 9.04
N THR A 220 -10.44 -30.82 9.22
CA THR A 220 -10.83 -31.86 8.25
C THR A 220 -12.18 -32.52 8.57
N ARG A 221 -12.83 -32.15 9.69
CA ARG A 221 -14.14 -32.72 10.09
C ARG A 221 -15.25 -32.34 9.12
N ASP A 222 -15.15 -31.15 8.51
CA ASP A 222 -16.09 -30.64 7.55
C ASP A 222 -15.44 -30.44 6.17
N LYS A 223 -16.25 -30.27 5.12
CA LYS A 223 -15.75 -29.88 3.81
C LYS A 223 -15.09 -28.49 3.90
N PRO A 224 -13.99 -28.26 3.14
CA PRO A 224 -13.36 -26.96 3.09
C PRO A 224 -14.37 -25.86 2.73
N LYS A 225 -14.44 -24.81 3.56
CA LYS A 225 -15.35 -23.68 3.37
C LYS A 225 -14.61 -22.36 3.51
N PHE A 226 -14.80 -21.48 2.55
CA PHE A 226 -14.25 -20.13 2.58
C PHE A 226 -15.22 -19.20 3.33
N ARG A 227 -14.78 -18.67 4.47
CA ARG A 227 -15.57 -17.73 5.25
C ARG A 227 -15.11 -16.30 4.96
N ARG A 228 -15.97 -15.52 4.27
CA ARG A 228 -15.72 -14.10 4.01
C ARG A 228 -15.61 -13.33 5.32
N GLN A 229 -14.61 -12.44 5.39
CA GLN A 229 -14.28 -11.62 6.55
C GLN A 229 -14.56 -10.15 6.24
N THR A 230 -15.60 -9.59 6.84
CA THR A 230 -16.04 -8.20 6.59
C THR A 230 -15.73 -7.25 7.75
N ASN A 231 -15.22 -7.75 8.87
CA ASN A 231 -14.98 -6.93 10.07
C ASN A 231 -13.50 -6.82 10.41
N ARG A 232 -12.89 -7.88 10.94
CA ARG A 232 -11.53 -7.85 11.49
C ARG A 232 -10.47 -7.44 10.47
N CYS A 233 -10.55 -7.95 9.24
CA CYS A 233 -9.60 -7.64 8.19
C CYS A 233 -9.68 -6.17 7.77
N LEU A 234 -10.88 -5.61 7.67
CA LEU A 234 -11.08 -4.22 7.23
C LEU A 234 -10.54 -3.19 8.22
N LEU A 235 -10.41 -3.50 9.51
CA LEU A 235 -9.79 -2.60 10.48
C LEU A 235 -8.39 -2.14 10.04
N CYS A 236 -7.63 -3.04 9.41
CA CYS A 236 -6.30 -2.75 8.88
C CYS A 236 -6.32 -2.50 7.38
N HIS A 237 -7.11 -3.27 6.65
CA HIS A 237 -7.09 -3.32 5.19
C HIS A 237 -8.10 -2.36 4.50
N ALA A 238 -8.84 -1.54 5.26
CA ALA A 238 -9.62 -0.39 4.78
C ALA A 238 -9.22 0.90 5.50
N SER A 239 -7.97 0.98 5.98
CA SER A 239 -7.40 2.13 6.67
C SER A 239 -6.77 3.14 5.71
N SER A 240 -6.21 4.23 6.24
CA SER A 240 -5.43 5.19 5.46
C SER A 240 -4.26 4.55 4.69
N SER A 241 -3.71 3.44 5.20
CA SER A 241 -2.64 2.69 4.54
C SER A 241 -3.07 2.03 3.22
N SER A 242 -4.36 1.75 3.04
CA SER A 242 -4.96 1.28 1.79
C SER A 242 -5.85 2.34 1.14
N MET A 243 -5.58 3.63 1.40
CA MET A 243 -6.35 4.78 0.89
C MET A 243 -7.84 4.77 1.30
N GLY A 244 -8.18 4.13 2.42
CA GLY A 244 -9.55 3.98 2.90
C GLY A 244 -10.38 2.97 2.11
N MET A 245 -9.76 2.15 1.23
CA MET A 245 -10.42 1.12 0.43
C MET A 245 -10.04 -0.27 0.92
N PRO A 246 -10.91 -1.29 0.73
CA PRO A 246 -10.51 -2.68 0.91
C PRO A 246 -9.32 -3.01 0.00
N GLY A 247 -8.15 -3.23 0.60
CA GLY A 247 -6.91 -3.35 -0.16
C GLY A 247 -5.81 -4.10 0.59
N ASN A 248 -4.74 -4.42 -0.13
CA ASN A 248 -3.54 -5.03 0.41
C ASN A 248 -2.52 -3.95 0.78
N VAL A 249 -1.78 -4.17 1.86
CA VAL A 249 -0.76 -3.23 2.33
C VAL A 249 0.52 -4.00 2.62
N LEU A 250 1.58 -3.67 1.89
CA LEU A 250 2.93 -4.08 2.27
C LEU A 250 3.54 -3.01 3.17
N THR A 251 4.07 -3.47 4.29
CA THR A 251 4.68 -2.58 5.27
C THR A 251 6.13 -2.95 5.50
N SER A 252 6.95 -1.95 5.71
CA SER A 252 8.32 -2.07 6.16
C SER A 252 8.40 -1.45 7.55
N VAL A 253 8.93 -2.20 8.50
CA VAL A 253 9.05 -1.82 9.91
C VAL A 253 10.47 -2.06 10.40
N TYR A 254 10.81 -1.52 11.56
CA TYR A 254 12.03 -1.87 12.27
C TYR A 254 11.70 -2.96 13.29
N PRO A 255 11.93 -4.27 12.99
CA PRO A 255 11.50 -5.35 13.86
C PRO A 255 12.49 -5.60 15.00
N GLU A 256 11.96 -5.85 16.18
CA GLU A 256 12.71 -6.32 17.35
C GLU A 256 13.00 -7.82 17.26
N SER A 257 13.77 -8.34 18.20
CA SER A 257 14.25 -9.74 18.20
C SER A 257 13.15 -10.80 18.23
N ASP A 258 11.95 -10.45 18.70
CA ASP A 258 10.77 -11.32 18.70
C ASP A 258 9.84 -11.10 17.49
N GLY A 259 10.19 -10.16 16.60
CA GLY A 259 9.41 -9.77 15.43
C GLY A 259 8.41 -8.66 15.68
N GLN A 260 8.28 -8.11 16.89
CA GLN A 260 7.44 -6.94 17.12
C GLN A 260 8.00 -5.72 16.36
N PRO A 261 7.15 -4.92 15.69
CA PRO A 261 7.57 -3.62 15.19
C PRO A 261 8.00 -2.72 16.36
N ASN A 262 9.17 -2.07 16.23
CA ASN A 262 9.61 -1.08 17.22
C ASN A 262 8.70 0.15 17.11
N ARG A 263 7.90 0.41 18.16
CA ARG A 263 6.86 1.45 18.18
C ARG A 263 7.42 2.88 18.21
N SER A 264 8.69 3.02 18.53
CA SER A 264 9.37 4.31 18.59
C SER A 264 10.06 4.70 17.28
N MET A 265 9.97 3.85 16.27
CA MET A 265 10.56 4.05 14.96
C MET A 265 9.50 4.15 13.86
N ASP A 266 9.90 4.69 12.72
CA ASP A 266 9.02 4.89 11.58
C ASP A 266 8.50 3.55 11.01
N PHE A 267 7.34 3.66 10.41
CA PHE A 267 6.63 2.61 9.70
C PHE A 267 6.40 3.10 8.26
N PHE A 268 6.71 2.28 7.28
CA PHE A 268 6.59 2.64 5.88
C PHE A 268 5.59 1.71 5.17
N ARG A 269 4.71 2.31 4.37
CA ARG A 269 4.05 1.57 3.29
C ARG A 269 5.05 1.43 2.14
N VAL A 270 5.14 0.23 1.57
CA VAL A 270 6.10 -0.09 0.51
C VAL A 270 5.39 -0.26 -0.82
N ASP A 271 5.89 0.48 -1.81
CA ASP A 271 5.56 0.35 -3.22
C ASP A 271 6.78 0.68 -4.08
N HIS A 272 6.65 0.66 -5.40
CA HIS A 272 7.77 0.90 -6.31
C HIS A 272 8.42 2.29 -6.17
N SER A 273 7.74 3.26 -5.56
CA SER A 273 8.28 4.60 -5.30
C SER A 273 9.06 4.71 -3.98
N THR A 274 9.06 3.65 -3.17
CA THR A 274 9.79 3.64 -1.89
C THR A 274 11.28 3.48 -2.13
N PRO A 275 12.16 4.32 -1.55
CA PRO A 275 13.61 4.14 -1.62
C PRO A 275 14.03 2.73 -1.18
N PHE A 276 14.94 2.09 -1.93
CA PHE A 276 15.29 0.69 -1.77
C PHE A 276 15.74 0.37 -0.34
N GLN A 277 16.55 1.23 0.25
CA GLN A 277 17.03 1.11 1.63
C GLN A 277 15.92 1.11 2.71
N ARG A 278 14.69 1.51 2.38
CA ARG A 278 13.54 1.53 3.30
C ARG A 278 12.60 0.34 3.08
N ARG A 279 12.85 -0.50 2.07
CA ARG A 279 11.97 -1.63 1.75
C ARG A 279 12.22 -2.82 2.66
N TRP A 280 11.19 -3.60 2.88
CA TRP A 280 11.16 -4.97 3.43
C TRP A 280 11.63 -5.16 4.87
N GLY A 281 11.67 -4.11 5.68
CA GLY A 281 11.88 -4.27 7.11
C GLY A 281 10.81 -5.16 7.73
N GLY A 282 11.23 -6.22 8.46
CA GLY A 282 10.34 -7.26 8.99
C GLY A 282 10.04 -8.40 8.02
N TRP A 283 10.67 -8.40 6.82
CA TRP A 283 10.60 -9.47 5.83
C TRP A 283 11.94 -10.16 5.68
N TYR A 284 11.92 -11.44 5.34
CA TYR A 284 13.06 -12.13 4.79
C TYR A 284 13.15 -11.86 3.28
N VAL A 285 14.38 -11.74 2.78
CA VAL A 285 14.69 -11.46 1.39
C VAL A 285 15.82 -12.35 0.95
N SER A 286 15.56 -13.21 -0.04
CA SER A 286 16.59 -14.02 -0.69
C SER A 286 16.83 -13.55 -2.11
N GLY A 287 18.09 -13.25 -2.44
CA GLY A 287 18.50 -12.74 -3.74
C GLY A 287 19.72 -11.87 -3.64
N THR A 288 20.12 -11.31 -4.77
CA THR A 288 21.20 -10.33 -4.85
C THR A 288 20.68 -9.00 -5.39
N THR A 289 21.15 -7.91 -4.80
CA THR A 289 20.77 -6.54 -5.12
C THR A 289 22.00 -5.66 -5.42
N GLY A 290 23.18 -6.26 -5.61
CA GLY A 290 24.43 -5.55 -5.82
C GLY A 290 24.80 -4.67 -4.62
N GLY A 291 25.15 -3.43 -4.86
CA GLY A 291 25.42 -2.43 -3.83
C GLY A 291 24.18 -1.82 -3.20
N GLN A 292 22.98 -2.08 -3.72
CA GLN A 292 21.73 -1.58 -3.15
C GLN A 292 21.40 -2.31 -1.85
N VAL A 293 21.24 -1.55 -0.77
CA VAL A 293 20.92 -2.08 0.56
C VAL A 293 19.43 -1.92 0.86
N HIS A 294 18.89 -2.80 1.72
CA HIS A 294 17.49 -2.79 2.14
C HIS A 294 17.33 -3.22 3.61
N LEU A 295 16.17 -2.91 4.22
CA LEU A 295 15.83 -3.30 5.60
C LEU A 295 15.47 -4.78 5.77
N GLY A 296 15.33 -5.53 4.68
CA GLY A 296 15.04 -6.96 4.74
C GLY A 296 16.11 -7.73 5.50
N ASN A 297 15.71 -8.83 6.15
CA ASN A 297 16.59 -9.69 6.97
C ASN A 297 17.14 -9.04 8.26
N MET A 298 16.81 -7.76 8.52
CA MET A 298 17.31 -7.00 9.64
C MET A 298 16.45 -7.24 10.90
N ILE A 299 17.12 -7.38 12.05
CA ILE A 299 16.54 -7.26 13.38
C ILE A 299 17.22 -6.08 14.06
N VAL A 300 16.42 -5.11 14.48
CA VAL A 300 16.93 -3.85 15.03
C VAL A 300 17.10 -3.95 16.54
N LYS A 301 18.20 -3.40 17.07
CA LYS A 301 18.46 -3.30 18.50
C LYS A 301 18.31 -1.85 18.96
N GLY A 302 17.35 -1.62 19.86
CA GLY A 302 17.08 -0.27 20.38
C GLY A 302 16.38 0.62 19.33
N MET A 303 16.60 1.94 19.44
CA MET A 303 15.93 2.96 18.61
C MET A 303 16.84 3.56 17.52
N ARG A 304 17.96 2.94 17.24
CA ARG A 304 18.91 3.44 16.23
C ARG A 304 18.55 2.89 14.85
N VAL A 305 18.43 3.76 13.88
CA VAL A 305 18.31 3.35 12.47
C VAL A 305 19.61 2.66 12.06
N PRO A 306 19.55 1.46 11.47
CA PRO A 306 20.73 0.75 10.97
C PRO A 306 21.51 1.61 9.96
N ASP A 307 22.82 1.59 10.04
CA ASP A 307 23.67 2.24 9.05
C ASP A 307 23.84 1.39 7.79
N GLU A 308 24.41 1.96 6.73
CA GLU A 308 24.57 1.30 5.43
C GLU A 308 25.40 0.00 5.52
N LYS A 309 26.42 -0.04 6.38
CA LYS A 309 27.25 -1.23 6.58
C LYS A 309 26.46 -2.37 7.22
N GLU A 310 25.59 -2.06 8.17
CA GLU A 310 24.70 -3.04 8.80
C GLU A 310 23.67 -3.55 7.81
N LEU A 311 23.08 -2.67 6.99
CA LEU A 311 22.16 -3.06 5.91
C LEU A 311 22.86 -3.93 4.87
N ALA A 312 24.08 -3.58 4.47
CA ALA A 312 24.86 -4.37 3.50
C ALA A 312 25.15 -5.79 4.01
N ALA A 313 25.36 -5.96 5.31
CA ALA A 313 25.62 -7.27 5.93
C ALA A 313 24.38 -8.19 5.90
N THR A 314 23.18 -7.66 5.72
CA THR A 314 21.92 -8.43 5.64
C THR A 314 21.27 -8.42 4.27
N SER A 315 21.81 -7.63 3.33
CA SER A 315 21.43 -7.67 1.91
C SER A 315 22.18 -8.80 1.19
N ASN A 316 21.80 -9.12 -0.03
CA ASN A 316 22.45 -10.14 -0.88
C ASN A 316 22.50 -11.56 -0.29
N LEU A 317 21.55 -11.94 0.57
CA LEU A 317 21.47 -13.29 1.11
C LEU A 317 20.77 -14.23 0.11
N VAL A 318 21.48 -15.23 -0.38
CA VAL A 318 20.91 -16.27 -1.28
C VAL A 318 20.40 -17.48 -0.51
N ASN A 319 20.79 -17.65 0.76
CA ASN A 319 20.36 -18.69 1.67
C ASN A 319 19.85 -18.08 2.98
N LEU A 320 18.71 -18.55 3.45
CA LEU A 320 18.03 -18.07 4.66
C LEU A 320 17.91 -19.17 5.74
N GLU A 321 18.55 -20.33 5.58
CA GLU A 321 18.36 -21.49 6.46
C GLU A 321 18.70 -21.22 7.93
N ASP A 322 19.68 -20.35 8.19
CA ASP A 322 20.04 -19.94 9.55
C ASP A 322 19.04 -18.93 10.15
N ARG A 323 18.19 -18.32 9.35
CA ARG A 323 17.28 -17.24 9.78
C ARG A 323 15.98 -17.78 10.35
N PHE A 324 15.39 -18.80 9.72
CA PHE A 324 14.13 -19.39 10.13
C PHE A 324 14.18 -20.93 10.05
N ARG A 325 13.05 -21.60 10.19
CA ARG A 325 12.91 -23.06 10.06
C ARG A 325 12.41 -23.42 8.65
N PRO A 326 13.28 -23.75 7.68
CA PRO A 326 12.85 -23.93 6.28
C PRO A 326 11.80 -25.03 6.11
N LYS A 327 11.91 -26.11 6.88
CA LYS A 327 11.03 -27.29 6.79
C LYS A 327 9.55 -27.01 7.08
N ILE A 328 9.22 -25.87 7.68
CA ILE A 328 7.81 -25.49 7.95
C ILE A 328 7.20 -24.68 6.80
N HIS A 329 7.91 -24.47 5.72
CA HIS A 329 7.48 -23.76 4.51
C HIS A 329 7.64 -24.64 3.28
N LEU A 330 6.94 -24.32 2.19
CA LEU A 330 7.01 -25.08 0.95
C LEU A 330 8.35 -24.90 0.22
N THR A 331 9.04 -23.78 0.46
CA THR A 331 10.39 -23.51 -0.06
C THR A 331 11.24 -22.79 1.00
N PRO A 332 12.60 -22.89 0.93
CA PRO A 332 13.48 -22.17 1.85
C PRO A 332 13.73 -20.72 1.42
N HIS A 333 12.99 -20.18 0.47
CA HIS A 333 13.24 -18.88 -0.14
C HIS A 333 12.17 -17.84 0.19
N SER A 334 12.55 -16.57 0.10
CA SER A 334 11.68 -15.38 0.06
C SER A 334 12.24 -14.49 -1.05
N ASP A 335 11.83 -14.75 -2.28
CA ASP A 335 12.45 -14.22 -3.50
C ASP A 335 12.31 -12.71 -3.62
N VAL A 336 13.43 -12.00 -3.85
CA VAL A 336 13.44 -10.54 -3.95
C VAL A 336 12.63 -10.04 -5.15
N VAL A 337 12.64 -10.75 -6.29
CA VAL A 337 11.86 -10.35 -7.47
C VAL A 337 10.38 -10.57 -7.22
N ALA A 338 10.01 -11.65 -6.52
CA ALA A 338 8.63 -11.87 -6.08
C ALA A 338 8.14 -10.75 -5.14
N LEU A 339 8.98 -10.30 -4.18
CA LEU A 339 8.66 -9.16 -3.32
C LEU A 339 8.44 -7.87 -4.11
N MET A 340 9.30 -7.56 -5.08
CA MET A 340 9.16 -6.37 -5.94
C MET A 340 7.88 -6.41 -6.78
N VAL A 341 7.52 -7.58 -7.30
CA VAL A 341 6.26 -7.73 -8.05
C VAL A 341 5.05 -7.62 -7.10
N MET A 342 5.12 -8.25 -5.92
CA MET A 342 4.04 -8.23 -4.94
C MET A 342 3.74 -6.82 -4.43
N GLU A 343 4.76 -6.00 -4.16
CA GLU A 343 4.56 -4.60 -3.71
C GLU A 343 3.91 -3.75 -4.80
N HIS A 344 4.35 -3.91 -6.07
CA HIS A 344 3.75 -3.23 -7.20
C HIS A 344 2.28 -3.66 -7.40
N GLN A 345 2.02 -4.95 -7.40
CA GLN A 345 0.68 -5.51 -7.62
C GLN A 345 -0.30 -5.08 -6.53
N ALA A 346 0.09 -5.18 -5.25
CA ALA A 346 -0.77 -4.81 -4.13
C ALA A 346 -1.21 -3.35 -4.22
N GLU A 347 -0.29 -2.44 -4.52
CA GLU A 347 -0.62 -1.02 -4.68
C GLU A 347 -1.44 -0.76 -5.94
N MET A 348 -1.17 -1.46 -7.05
CA MET A 348 -1.96 -1.31 -8.27
C MET A 348 -3.41 -1.74 -8.06
N HIS A 349 -3.65 -2.86 -7.36
CA HIS A 349 -5.00 -3.27 -6.94
C HIS A 349 -5.70 -2.16 -6.14
N ASN A 350 -5.01 -1.57 -5.17
CA ASN A 350 -5.56 -0.50 -4.35
C ASN A 350 -5.96 0.72 -5.19
N ARG A 351 -5.12 1.11 -6.17
CA ARG A 351 -5.39 2.25 -7.05
C ARG A 351 -6.53 1.99 -8.02
N LEU A 352 -6.65 0.78 -8.54
CA LEU A 352 -7.79 0.38 -9.37
C LEU A 352 -9.08 0.38 -8.54
N THR A 353 -9.05 -0.16 -7.32
CA THR A 353 -10.18 -0.12 -6.39
C THR A 353 -10.60 1.32 -6.09
N ARG A 354 -9.64 2.20 -5.81
CA ARG A 354 -9.91 3.62 -5.55
C ARG A 354 -10.57 4.31 -6.74
N ALA A 355 -10.03 4.11 -7.94
CA ALA A 355 -10.60 4.67 -9.17
C ALA A 355 -12.03 4.15 -9.40
N ASN A 356 -12.25 2.82 -9.25
CA ASN A 356 -13.56 2.18 -9.35
C ASN A 356 -14.58 2.83 -8.40
N PHE A 357 -14.27 2.86 -7.12
CA PHE A 357 -15.19 3.36 -6.10
C PHE A 357 -15.48 4.85 -6.28
N SER A 358 -14.44 5.66 -6.50
CA SER A 358 -14.60 7.10 -6.68
C SER A 358 -15.43 7.44 -7.90
N VAL A 359 -15.23 6.75 -9.03
CA VAL A 359 -16.04 7.00 -10.24
C VAL A 359 -17.48 6.53 -10.05
N ARG A 360 -17.72 5.40 -9.38
CA ARG A 360 -19.08 4.95 -9.03
C ARG A 360 -19.81 5.95 -8.15
N GLU A 361 -19.17 6.51 -7.13
CA GLU A 361 -19.74 7.56 -6.27
C GLU A 361 -20.03 8.85 -7.06
N ILE A 362 -19.10 9.26 -7.94
CA ILE A 362 -19.30 10.45 -8.78
C ILE A 362 -20.55 10.27 -9.66
N LEU A 363 -20.71 9.10 -10.28
CA LEU A 363 -21.84 8.80 -11.14
C LEU A 363 -23.15 8.64 -10.36
N PHE A 364 -23.11 7.99 -9.19
CA PHE A 364 -24.27 7.82 -8.32
C PHE A 364 -24.82 9.13 -7.78
N GLY A 365 -23.94 10.10 -7.47
CA GLY A 365 -24.34 11.44 -6.99
C GLY A 365 -24.88 12.37 -8.06
N GLN A 366 -25.02 11.92 -9.33
CA GLN A 366 -25.62 12.75 -10.37
C GLN A 366 -27.15 12.80 -10.24
N PRO A 367 -27.81 13.96 -10.48
CA PRO A 367 -29.26 14.05 -10.55
C PRO A 367 -29.81 13.06 -11.61
N ALA A 368 -30.91 12.40 -11.28
CA ALA A 368 -31.52 11.34 -12.10
C ALA A 368 -31.86 11.77 -13.55
N GLY A 369 -31.90 13.06 -13.86
CA GLY A 369 -32.08 13.59 -15.20
C GLY A 369 -30.83 13.63 -16.08
N ASN A 370 -29.63 13.49 -15.50
CA ASN A 370 -28.35 13.55 -16.24
C ASN A 370 -27.82 12.17 -16.66
N THR A 371 -28.39 11.10 -16.14
CA THR A 371 -27.99 9.71 -16.46
C THR A 371 -28.78 9.14 -17.64
N ALA A 372 -29.89 9.77 -18.07
CA ALA A 372 -30.87 9.17 -18.96
C ALA A 372 -30.81 9.64 -20.43
N ALA A 373 -29.88 10.51 -20.81
CA ALA A 373 -29.74 10.91 -22.22
C ALA A 373 -28.32 10.56 -22.72
N PRO A 374 -28.18 9.50 -23.52
CA PRO A 374 -26.88 9.14 -24.13
C PRO A 374 -26.29 10.28 -24.98
N ASP A 375 -27.10 11.23 -25.42
CA ASP A 375 -26.70 12.32 -26.32
C ASP A 375 -26.32 13.63 -25.56
N LYS A 376 -26.50 13.70 -24.23
CA LYS A 376 -26.01 14.82 -23.42
C LYS A 376 -24.83 14.33 -22.60
N GLY A 377 -23.62 14.57 -23.06
CA GLY A 377 -22.38 14.23 -22.38
C GLY A 377 -22.37 14.68 -20.91
N ARG A 378 -21.56 14.04 -20.09
CA ARG A 378 -21.33 14.41 -18.69
C ARG A 378 -20.92 15.88 -18.58
N SER A 379 -21.28 16.57 -17.49
CA SER A 379 -20.85 17.94 -17.27
C SER A 379 -19.31 18.04 -17.20
N ALA A 380 -18.76 19.19 -17.57
CA ALA A 380 -17.32 19.44 -17.50
C ALA A 380 -16.76 19.21 -16.09
N GLU A 381 -17.55 19.52 -15.06
CA GLU A 381 -17.17 19.26 -13.64
C GLU A 381 -17.15 17.77 -13.33
N THR A 382 -18.13 17.00 -13.80
CA THR A 382 -18.14 15.53 -13.66
C THR A 382 -16.94 14.91 -14.35
N GLU A 383 -16.65 15.31 -15.59
CA GLU A 383 -15.47 14.85 -16.34
C GLU A 383 -14.16 15.18 -15.63
N ARG A 384 -14.05 16.39 -15.06
CA ARG A 384 -12.88 16.78 -14.26
C ARG A 384 -12.71 15.86 -13.05
N ARG A 385 -13.78 15.62 -12.28
CA ARG A 385 -13.75 14.75 -11.10
C ARG A 385 -13.38 13.31 -11.46
N ILE A 386 -13.86 12.79 -12.58
CA ILE A 386 -13.46 11.46 -13.08
C ILE A 386 -11.98 11.42 -13.43
N ARG A 387 -11.46 12.44 -14.12
CA ARG A 387 -10.01 12.53 -14.42
C ARG A 387 -9.17 12.55 -13.15
N ASP A 388 -9.55 13.38 -12.17
CA ASP A 388 -8.84 13.48 -10.90
C ASP A 388 -8.85 12.15 -10.13
N ALA A 389 -9.94 11.38 -10.21
CA ALA A 389 -10.06 10.07 -9.59
C ALA A 389 -9.22 8.98 -10.29
N CYS A 390 -9.06 9.08 -11.61
CA CYS A 390 -8.34 8.08 -12.41
C CYS A 390 -6.83 8.35 -12.54
N GLU A 391 -6.38 9.62 -12.46
CA GLU A 391 -4.98 10.01 -12.66
C GLU A 391 -3.98 9.24 -11.78
N PRO A 392 -4.23 8.97 -10.47
CA PRO A 392 -3.32 8.18 -9.65
C PRO A 392 -3.12 6.74 -10.15
N ALA A 393 -4.15 6.14 -10.74
CA ALA A 393 -4.06 4.81 -11.35
C ALA A 393 -3.25 4.85 -12.65
N VAL A 394 -3.45 5.86 -13.50
CA VAL A 394 -2.69 6.06 -14.74
C VAL A 394 -1.19 6.25 -14.44
N ARG A 395 -0.86 7.10 -13.48
CA ARG A 395 0.54 7.31 -13.06
C ARG A 395 1.20 6.03 -12.61
N TYR A 396 0.50 5.27 -11.80
CA TYR A 396 1.05 4.02 -11.26
C TYR A 396 1.13 2.91 -12.31
N LEU A 397 0.17 2.84 -13.25
CA LEU A 397 0.22 1.96 -14.43
C LEU A 397 1.48 2.20 -15.28
N LEU A 398 1.90 3.45 -15.40
CA LEU A 398 3.08 3.84 -16.19
C LEU A 398 4.36 4.00 -15.34
N PHE A 399 4.39 3.46 -14.12
CA PHE A 399 5.56 3.47 -13.24
C PHE A 399 6.11 4.88 -12.90
N SER A 400 5.23 5.90 -12.90
CA SER A 400 5.61 7.25 -12.45
C SER A 400 6.11 7.20 -11.01
N GLY A 401 7.32 7.73 -10.79
CA GLY A 401 7.95 7.76 -9.46
C GLY A 401 8.62 6.46 -9.04
N GLU A 402 8.75 5.45 -9.92
CA GLU A 402 9.55 4.27 -9.63
C GLU A 402 10.99 4.67 -9.28
N ILE A 403 11.50 4.15 -8.17
CA ILE A 403 12.90 4.34 -7.79
C ILE A 403 13.79 3.48 -8.70
N PRO A 404 14.71 4.09 -9.45
CA PRO A 404 15.63 3.35 -10.31
C PRO A 404 16.47 2.34 -9.54
N LEU A 405 16.75 1.21 -10.17
CA LEU A 405 17.77 0.28 -9.69
C LEU A 405 19.14 0.82 -10.10
N THR A 406 20.10 0.75 -9.17
CA THR A 406 21.48 1.15 -9.39
C THR A 406 22.42 -0.03 -9.69
N ASP A 407 21.94 -1.24 -9.40
CA ASP A 407 22.62 -2.51 -9.63
C ASP A 407 21.63 -3.60 -10.04
N PRO A 408 22.08 -4.65 -10.73
CA PRO A 408 21.22 -5.76 -11.13
C PRO A 408 20.64 -6.51 -9.93
N VAL A 409 19.35 -6.85 -10.02
CA VAL A 409 18.63 -7.65 -9.03
C VAL A 409 18.43 -9.07 -9.55
N LYS A 410 18.72 -10.07 -8.71
CA LYS A 410 18.53 -11.48 -9.03
C LYS A 410 17.80 -12.20 -7.90
N GLY A 411 16.69 -12.87 -8.22
CA GLY A 411 15.98 -13.77 -7.31
C GLY A 411 16.70 -15.11 -7.13
N THR A 412 16.21 -15.89 -6.18
CA THR A 412 16.73 -17.24 -5.85
C THR A 412 15.83 -18.39 -6.33
N THR A 413 14.67 -18.06 -6.89
CA THR A 413 13.67 -19.04 -7.34
C THR A 413 13.41 -18.89 -8.85
N PRO A 414 12.69 -19.82 -9.49
CA PRO A 414 12.26 -19.65 -10.87
C PRO A 414 11.17 -18.60 -11.09
N PHE A 415 10.76 -17.84 -10.06
CA PHE A 415 9.65 -16.86 -10.11
C PHE A 415 9.74 -15.93 -11.31
N ALA A 416 10.88 -15.27 -11.51
CA ALA A 416 11.03 -14.29 -12.61
C ALA A 416 10.72 -14.91 -13.98
N ARG A 417 11.26 -16.13 -14.24
CA ARG A 417 11.01 -16.86 -15.48
C ARG A 417 9.54 -17.28 -15.62
N GLU A 418 8.94 -17.83 -14.56
CA GLU A 418 7.56 -18.29 -14.55
C GLU A 418 6.58 -17.13 -14.70
N PHE A 419 6.84 -16.00 -14.04
CA PHE A 419 6.05 -14.80 -14.16
C PHE A 419 6.09 -14.22 -15.58
N ALA A 420 7.28 -14.07 -16.17
CA ALA A 420 7.44 -13.52 -17.52
C ALA A 420 6.83 -14.43 -18.61
N ALA A 421 6.73 -15.74 -18.37
CA ALA A 421 6.15 -16.70 -19.29
C ALA A 421 4.62 -16.62 -19.40
N ARG A 422 3.92 -16.08 -18.40
CA ARG A 422 2.44 -16.09 -18.31
C ARG A 422 1.72 -15.02 -19.14
N GLY A 423 2.39 -14.01 -19.63
CA GLY A 423 1.73 -12.88 -20.28
C GLY A 423 1.41 -13.11 -21.76
N PRO A 424 0.48 -12.32 -22.32
CA PRO A 424 0.32 -12.23 -23.76
C PRO A 424 1.59 -11.61 -24.37
N ARG A 425 1.88 -12.03 -25.63
CA ARG A 425 3.01 -11.52 -26.39
C ARG A 425 2.55 -10.98 -27.73
N ASP A 426 3.16 -9.87 -28.14
CA ASP A 426 2.93 -9.34 -29.48
C ASP A 426 3.68 -10.16 -30.55
N SER A 427 3.50 -9.81 -31.84
CA SER A 427 4.15 -10.46 -32.97
C SER A 427 5.68 -10.41 -32.94
N LYS A 428 6.26 -9.50 -32.15
CA LYS A 428 7.71 -9.37 -31.93
C LYS A 428 8.18 -10.15 -30.68
N GLY A 429 7.28 -10.91 -30.05
CA GLY A 429 7.55 -11.70 -28.84
C GLY A 429 7.64 -10.87 -27.56
N ARG A 430 7.29 -9.56 -27.57
CA ARG A 430 7.36 -8.66 -26.39
C ARG A 430 6.13 -8.82 -25.49
N SER A 431 6.34 -8.70 -24.18
CA SER A 431 5.28 -8.73 -23.16
C SER A 431 5.50 -7.68 -22.08
N LEU A 432 4.44 -7.12 -21.53
CA LEU A 432 4.51 -6.24 -20.35
C LEU A 432 5.00 -6.96 -19.08
N ARG A 433 5.16 -8.29 -19.13
CA ARG A 433 5.72 -9.08 -18.02
C ARG A 433 7.22 -9.33 -18.14
N GLU A 434 7.88 -8.82 -19.16
CA GLU A 434 9.33 -8.93 -19.28
C GLU A 434 10.03 -8.02 -18.26
N PHE A 435 10.94 -8.60 -17.50
CA PHE A 435 11.75 -7.87 -16.53
C PHE A 435 12.90 -7.13 -17.20
N ASP A 436 13.30 -5.99 -16.61
CA ASP A 436 14.60 -5.33 -16.81
C ASP A 436 15.57 -5.79 -15.70
N LEU A 437 15.23 -5.54 -14.45
CA LEU A 437 16.00 -5.88 -13.23
C LEU A 437 17.43 -5.31 -13.17
N GLU A 438 17.79 -4.42 -14.06
CA GLU A 438 19.06 -3.68 -14.07
C GLU A 438 18.87 -2.21 -13.73
N ARG A 439 17.83 -1.58 -14.28
CA ARG A 439 17.53 -0.16 -14.14
C ARG A 439 16.15 0.09 -13.50
N ARG A 440 15.22 -0.84 -13.66
CA ARG A 440 13.83 -0.81 -13.22
C ARG A 440 13.24 -2.21 -13.13
N LEU A 441 12.04 -2.35 -12.61
CA LEU A 441 11.41 -3.66 -12.46
C LEU A 441 11.09 -4.30 -13.82
N PHE A 442 10.31 -3.62 -14.66
CA PHE A 442 9.88 -4.17 -15.95
C PHE A 442 10.57 -3.46 -17.12
N LYS A 443 10.83 -4.23 -18.18
CA LYS A 443 11.45 -3.77 -19.42
C LYS A 443 10.62 -2.71 -20.13
N TYR A 444 9.30 -2.88 -20.14
CA TYR A 444 8.35 -1.93 -20.68
C TYR A 444 7.57 -1.32 -19.51
N PRO A 445 7.74 -0.03 -19.19
CA PRO A 445 7.16 0.58 -18.00
C PRO A 445 5.66 0.87 -18.16
N CYS A 446 4.91 -0.22 -18.31
CA CYS A 446 3.46 -0.27 -18.26
C CYS A 446 3.05 -1.53 -17.49
N SER A 447 2.27 -1.37 -16.46
CA SER A 447 1.87 -2.47 -15.58
C SER A 447 1.09 -3.55 -16.31
N TYR A 448 1.51 -4.80 -16.14
CA TYR A 448 0.75 -5.96 -16.63
C TYR A 448 -0.66 -6.04 -16.03
N MET A 449 -0.94 -5.31 -14.95
CA MET A 449 -2.27 -5.26 -14.33
C MET A 449 -3.33 -4.59 -15.23
N ILE A 450 -2.93 -3.97 -16.34
CA ILE A 450 -3.86 -3.53 -17.38
C ILE A 450 -4.64 -4.70 -18.02
N TYR A 451 -4.16 -5.94 -17.89
CA TYR A 451 -4.84 -7.16 -18.35
C TYR A 451 -5.73 -7.81 -17.27
N SER A 452 -5.76 -7.26 -16.06
CA SER A 452 -6.53 -7.85 -14.96
C SER A 452 -8.04 -7.66 -15.15
N GLU A 453 -8.82 -8.60 -14.61
CA GLU A 453 -10.28 -8.49 -14.56
C GLU A 453 -10.71 -7.20 -13.83
N MET A 454 -9.98 -6.80 -12.77
CA MET A 454 -10.23 -5.53 -12.07
C MET A 454 -10.11 -4.30 -12.97
N PHE A 455 -9.15 -4.30 -13.90
CA PHE A 455 -9.01 -3.21 -14.87
C PHE A 455 -10.15 -3.23 -15.88
N ASP A 456 -10.43 -4.39 -16.48
CA ASP A 456 -11.42 -4.52 -17.58
C ASP A 456 -12.87 -4.27 -17.11
N THR A 457 -13.14 -4.39 -15.82
CA THR A 457 -14.46 -4.17 -15.23
C THR A 457 -14.63 -2.82 -14.54
N LEU A 458 -13.67 -1.91 -14.69
CA LEU A 458 -13.86 -0.53 -14.25
C LEU A 458 -15.10 0.08 -14.90
N PRO A 459 -15.77 1.05 -14.24
CA PRO A 459 -16.85 1.81 -14.89
C PRO A 459 -16.42 2.33 -16.25
N GLU A 460 -17.30 2.29 -17.24
CA GLU A 460 -17.02 2.72 -18.62
C GLU A 460 -16.37 4.11 -18.66
N ALA A 461 -16.90 5.06 -17.88
CA ALA A 461 -16.34 6.41 -17.76
C ALA A 461 -14.89 6.42 -17.25
N ALA A 462 -14.53 5.48 -16.37
CA ALA A 462 -13.15 5.33 -15.90
C ALA A 462 -12.24 4.74 -16.99
N LEU A 463 -12.72 3.70 -17.71
CA LEU A 463 -11.98 3.10 -18.83
C LEU A 463 -11.73 4.12 -19.95
N GLU A 464 -12.76 4.86 -20.36
CA GLU A 464 -12.64 5.95 -21.36
C GLU A 464 -11.57 6.97 -20.93
N CYS A 465 -11.66 7.42 -19.67
CA CYS A 465 -10.73 8.39 -19.11
C CYS A 465 -9.29 7.86 -19.07
N ILE A 466 -9.10 6.64 -18.57
CA ILE A 466 -7.77 6.02 -18.45
C ILE A 466 -7.16 5.77 -19.81
N TYR A 467 -7.91 5.17 -20.75
CA TYR A 467 -7.40 4.90 -22.11
C TYR A 467 -7.07 6.19 -22.87
N ARG A 468 -7.88 7.24 -22.75
CA ARG A 468 -7.58 8.53 -23.35
C ARG A 468 -6.31 9.13 -22.78
N ARG A 469 -6.20 9.11 -21.45
CA ARG A 469 -5.02 9.64 -20.76
C ARG A 469 -3.74 8.88 -21.11
N LEU A 470 -3.79 7.53 -21.15
CA LEU A 470 -2.68 6.70 -21.62
C LEU A 470 -2.30 7.04 -23.07
N TRP A 471 -3.28 7.21 -23.95
CA TRP A 471 -3.06 7.61 -25.33
C TRP A 471 -2.32 8.94 -25.41
N ASP A 472 -2.78 9.97 -24.70
CA ASP A 472 -2.19 11.30 -24.72
C ASP A 472 -0.75 11.28 -24.22
N ILE A 473 -0.47 10.56 -23.12
CA ILE A 473 0.89 10.42 -22.57
C ILE A 473 1.81 9.68 -23.53
N LEU A 474 1.37 8.57 -24.11
CA LEU A 474 2.21 7.73 -24.97
C LEU A 474 2.49 8.35 -26.35
N HIS A 475 1.66 9.29 -26.82
CA HIS A 475 1.85 10.03 -28.09
C HIS A 475 2.42 11.43 -27.90
N ALA A 476 2.63 11.88 -26.65
CA ALA A 476 3.18 13.20 -26.37
C ALA A 476 4.63 13.31 -26.85
N LYS A 477 4.96 14.39 -27.60
CA LYS A 477 6.33 14.69 -28.04
C LYS A 477 7.19 15.33 -26.94
N SER A 478 6.57 16.09 -26.04
CA SER A 478 7.21 16.68 -24.85
C SER A 478 6.49 16.16 -23.62
N GLY A 479 7.25 15.61 -22.66
CA GLY A 479 6.69 14.94 -21.50
C GLY A 479 6.27 15.89 -20.38
N GLU A 480 5.20 15.56 -19.69
CA GLU A 480 4.98 16.03 -18.33
C GLU A 480 6.06 15.43 -17.42
N ALA A 481 6.53 16.18 -16.42
CA ALA A 481 7.56 15.74 -15.47
C ALA A 481 7.28 14.36 -14.85
N ALA A 482 6.02 14.04 -14.62
CA ALA A 482 5.60 12.75 -14.08
C ALA A 482 5.89 11.54 -15.00
N PHE A 483 6.17 11.78 -16.30
CA PHE A 483 6.37 10.74 -17.32
C PHE A 483 7.67 10.90 -18.11
N GLU A 484 8.62 11.71 -17.63
CA GLU A 484 9.94 11.92 -18.26
C GLU A 484 10.79 10.64 -18.29
N HIS A 485 10.52 9.69 -17.40
CA HIS A 485 11.19 8.38 -17.38
C HIS A 485 10.83 7.50 -18.59
N LEU A 486 9.76 7.83 -19.33
CA LEU A 486 9.34 7.11 -20.53
C LEU A 486 10.12 7.64 -21.75
N SER A 487 11.08 6.87 -22.24
CA SER A 487 11.73 7.17 -23.51
C SER A 487 10.75 7.04 -24.69
N GLU A 488 11.09 7.64 -25.84
CA GLU A 488 10.32 7.43 -27.08
C GLU A 488 10.21 5.93 -27.42
N GLY A 489 11.29 5.18 -27.25
CA GLY A 489 11.31 3.73 -27.48
C GLY A 489 10.37 2.98 -26.54
N ASP A 490 10.28 3.36 -25.25
CA ASP A 490 9.33 2.79 -24.29
C ASP A 490 7.89 3.06 -24.73
N ARG A 491 7.58 4.30 -25.10
CA ARG A 491 6.23 4.72 -25.56
C ARG A 491 5.77 3.91 -26.78
N GLN A 492 6.62 3.82 -27.79
CA GLN A 492 6.32 3.05 -29.01
C GLN A 492 6.21 1.54 -28.75
N ALA A 493 7.02 1.01 -27.85
CA ALA A 493 6.95 -0.40 -27.46
C ALA A 493 5.63 -0.71 -26.73
N ILE A 494 5.24 0.12 -25.75
CA ILE A 494 3.98 -0.03 -25.02
C ILE A 494 2.79 0.05 -25.96
N ILE A 495 2.74 1.06 -26.85
CA ILE A 495 1.68 1.18 -27.86
C ILE A 495 1.60 -0.09 -28.72
N GLY A 496 2.74 -0.55 -29.25
CA GLY A 496 2.78 -1.74 -30.10
C GLY A 496 2.31 -3.00 -29.38
N ILE A 497 2.78 -3.22 -28.13
CA ILE A 497 2.37 -4.36 -27.31
C ILE A 497 0.85 -4.30 -27.05
N LEU A 498 0.33 -3.17 -26.57
CA LEU A 498 -1.08 -3.03 -26.22
C LEU A 498 -2.00 -3.23 -27.44
N ARG A 499 -1.64 -2.69 -28.61
CA ARG A 499 -2.43 -2.84 -29.84
C ARG A 499 -2.66 -4.29 -30.23
N GLU A 500 -1.67 -5.14 -30.04
CA GLU A 500 -1.76 -6.55 -30.41
C GLU A 500 -2.31 -7.45 -29.29
N THR A 501 -2.13 -7.05 -28.03
CA THR A 501 -2.37 -7.93 -26.89
C THR A 501 -3.53 -7.54 -25.99
N LYS A 502 -4.10 -6.33 -26.15
CA LYS A 502 -5.23 -5.84 -25.35
C LYS A 502 -6.49 -5.71 -26.20
N PRO A 503 -7.38 -6.72 -26.21
CA PRO A 503 -8.55 -6.73 -27.10
C PRO A 503 -9.55 -5.61 -26.83
N THR A 504 -9.63 -5.15 -25.58
CA THR A 504 -10.58 -4.14 -25.10
C THR A 504 -10.16 -2.71 -25.39
N LEU A 505 -9.08 -2.48 -26.15
CA LEU A 505 -8.66 -1.14 -26.53
C LEU A 505 -9.73 -0.43 -27.37
N PRO A 506 -10.00 0.87 -27.12
CA PRO A 506 -10.88 1.70 -27.96
C PRO A 506 -10.41 1.76 -29.41
N ALA A 507 -11.36 1.98 -30.34
CA ALA A 507 -11.07 1.99 -31.78
C ALA A 507 -9.98 2.98 -32.21
N TYR A 508 -9.85 4.11 -31.53
CA TYR A 508 -8.82 5.12 -31.84
C TYR A 508 -7.37 4.67 -31.52
N TRP A 509 -7.20 3.55 -30.82
CA TRP A 509 -5.89 2.93 -30.58
C TRP A 509 -5.44 2.05 -31.77
N LYS A 510 -6.36 1.59 -32.57
CA LYS A 510 -6.12 0.72 -33.74
C LYS A 510 -5.85 1.56 -35.00
#